data_8c5f9eede0f18c109886f9632e17cf11
#
_entry.id   8c5f9eede0f18c109886f9632e17cf11
#
_cell.length_a   1.000
_cell.length_b   1.000
_cell.length_c   1.000
_cell.angle_alpha   90.00
_cell.angle_beta   90.00
_cell.angle_gamma   90.00
#
_symmetry.space_group_name_H-M   'P 1'
#
loop_
_entity.id
_entity.type
_entity.pdbx_description
1 polymer ?
#
loop_
_entity_poly.entity_id
_entity_poly.type
_entity_poly.pdbx_seq_one_letter_code
_entity_poly.pdbx_strand_id
1 'polypeptide(L)'
;YKAMENIEWTNGFWTGMLWLAYEFTGEEKYKVAAEKNVDSFIDRIERLIEVNHHDLGFLYTPSCVSAYKLTGNEKAKEAAIKAADQLASRYQEKGNFIQAWGELGARDNYRLIVDCLLNIPLLFWASNETGDSKYEEMAKAHFKTTLKNAIRQDASAFHTFYFDPETGEPAYGKTRQGYSDDSAWARGQAWLIYGIALCNAYAPAETNVEYFQAVTNYFLNRVPEDFVCYWDLIFDDTSGQPRDTSAAAIAVCGIQQMAKELPNNETVIEYEKWADRILYNLITKYTDKKGSTIVALLNEGVYSWHSGKGVNEGNIWGDYFYLEALMRKKKDWEMYW
;
A
#
# COMPACT_ATOMS: atom_id res chain seq x y z
N TYR A 1 5.59 -19.23 -5.09
CA TYR A 1 6.29 -18.65 -3.94
C TYR A 1 7.16 -19.73 -3.25
N LYS A 2 8.23 -19.29 -2.60
CA LYS A 2 9.09 -20.16 -1.77
C LYS A 2 9.03 -19.68 -0.33
N ALA A 3 9.18 -20.62 0.62
CA ALA A 3 9.39 -20.28 2.01
C ALA A 3 10.70 -19.47 2.14
N MET A 4 10.67 -18.41 2.93
CA MET A 4 11.79 -17.51 3.14
C MET A 4 11.79 -17.01 4.59
N GLU A 5 12.91 -16.44 5.02
CA GLU A 5 13.01 -15.76 6.32
C GLU A 5 12.14 -14.50 6.33
N ASN A 6 11.66 -14.11 7.51
CA ASN A 6 10.85 -12.91 7.69
C ASN A 6 11.73 -11.65 7.80
N ILE A 7 12.36 -11.26 6.69
CA ILE A 7 13.29 -10.12 6.63
C ILE A 7 12.97 -9.11 5.52
N GLU A 8 12.07 -9.48 4.60
CA GLU A 8 11.70 -8.60 3.49
C GLU A 8 10.49 -7.71 3.84
N TRP A 9 10.33 -6.59 3.12
CA TRP A 9 9.22 -5.66 3.32
C TRP A 9 7.84 -6.23 2.95
N THR A 10 7.82 -7.30 2.16
CA THR A 10 6.59 -7.93 1.63
C THR A 10 6.01 -9.03 2.50
N ASN A 11 6.70 -9.47 3.55
CA ASN A 11 6.31 -10.66 4.32
C ASN A 11 4.93 -10.54 5.00
N GLY A 12 4.51 -9.32 5.35
CA GLY A 12 3.20 -9.07 5.96
C GLY A 12 2.03 -9.49 5.08
N PHE A 13 2.15 -9.35 3.77
CA PHE A 13 1.08 -9.66 2.83
C PHE A 13 0.69 -11.14 2.82
N TRP A 14 1.66 -12.07 2.95
CA TRP A 14 1.36 -13.49 3.08
C TRP A 14 0.48 -13.77 4.30
N THR A 15 0.84 -13.23 5.44
CA THR A 15 0.07 -13.39 6.68
C THR A 15 -1.30 -12.73 6.56
N GLY A 16 -1.38 -11.54 5.92
CA GLY A 16 -2.63 -10.88 5.61
C GLY A 16 -3.57 -11.71 4.74
N MET A 17 -3.04 -12.40 3.71
CA MET A 17 -3.85 -13.31 2.88
C MET A 17 -4.41 -14.48 3.71
N LEU A 18 -3.66 -15.02 4.66
CA LEU A 18 -4.14 -16.07 5.55
C LEU A 18 -5.28 -15.57 6.45
N TRP A 19 -5.18 -14.33 6.96
CA TRP A 19 -6.24 -13.70 7.74
C TRP A 19 -7.49 -13.44 6.90
N LEU A 20 -7.36 -12.93 5.67
CA LEU A 20 -8.47 -12.75 4.74
C LEU A 20 -9.16 -14.09 4.44
N ALA A 21 -8.37 -15.16 4.21
CA ALA A 21 -8.90 -16.48 3.96
C ALA A 21 -9.63 -17.04 5.19
N TYR A 22 -9.08 -16.86 6.39
CA TYR A 22 -9.75 -17.25 7.64
C TYR A 22 -11.06 -16.51 7.83
N GLU A 23 -11.05 -15.21 7.71
CA GLU A 23 -12.23 -14.36 7.89
C GLU A 23 -13.33 -14.66 6.86
N PHE A 24 -12.96 -15.03 5.64
CA PHE A 24 -13.91 -15.38 4.59
C PHE A 24 -14.49 -16.78 4.74
N THR A 25 -13.66 -17.79 5.09
CA THR A 25 -14.04 -19.20 5.08
C THR A 25 -14.43 -19.77 6.45
N GLY A 26 -13.91 -19.17 7.54
CA GLY A 26 -13.99 -19.72 8.89
C GLY A 26 -13.11 -20.96 9.13
N GLU A 27 -12.24 -21.31 8.16
CA GLU A 27 -11.41 -22.53 8.30
C GLU A 27 -10.20 -22.28 9.19
N GLU A 28 -10.15 -22.96 10.35
CA GLU A 28 -9.09 -22.84 11.37
C GLU A 28 -7.66 -23.07 10.84
N LYS A 29 -7.48 -23.83 9.76
CA LYS A 29 -6.15 -24.04 9.16
C LYS A 29 -5.45 -22.73 8.76
N TYR A 30 -6.21 -21.73 8.28
CA TYR A 30 -5.67 -20.44 7.88
C TYR A 30 -5.26 -19.62 9.10
N LYS A 31 -6.08 -19.61 10.15
CA LYS A 31 -5.76 -18.96 11.43
C LYS A 31 -4.49 -19.56 12.06
N VAL A 32 -4.40 -20.88 12.17
CA VAL A 32 -3.22 -21.56 12.72
C VAL A 32 -1.95 -21.22 11.95
N ALA A 33 -2.04 -21.15 10.62
CA ALA A 33 -0.89 -20.76 9.80
C ALA A 33 -0.53 -19.28 9.97
N ALA A 34 -1.53 -18.39 10.07
CA ALA A 34 -1.33 -16.96 10.31
C ALA A 34 -0.69 -16.69 11.68
N GLU A 35 -1.17 -17.34 12.75
CA GLU A 35 -0.63 -17.20 14.11
C GLU A 35 0.85 -17.58 14.18
N LYS A 36 1.28 -18.66 13.50
CA LYS A 36 2.71 -19.02 13.42
C LYS A 36 3.56 -17.91 12.76
N ASN A 37 3.00 -17.25 11.76
CA ASN A 37 3.70 -16.13 11.15
C ASN A 37 3.73 -14.91 12.10
N VAL A 38 2.64 -14.65 12.83
CA VAL A 38 2.58 -13.58 13.84
C VAL A 38 3.68 -13.76 14.89
N ASP A 39 3.94 -14.96 15.38
CA ASP A 39 5.05 -15.23 16.29
C ASP A 39 6.40 -14.80 15.69
N SER A 40 6.60 -15.00 14.38
CA SER A 40 7.79 -14.53 13.68
C SER A 40 7.88 -13.01 13.57
N PHE A 41 6.75 -12.30 13.42
CA PHE A 41 6.73 -10.83 13.43
C PHE A 41 6.98 -10.25 14.83
N ILE A 42 6.51 -10.93 15.89
CA ILE A 42 6.83 -10.58 17.27
C ILE A 42 8.34 -10.66 17.49
N ASP A 43 8.97 -11.80 17.16
CA ASP A 43 10.44 -11.97 17.26
C ASP A 43 11.20 -10.93 16.44
N ARG A 44 10.72 -10.64 15.21
CA ARG A 44 11.34 -9.66 14.31
C ARG A 44 11.43 -8.26 14.90
N ILE A 45 10.33 -7.76 15.50
CA ILE A 45 10.35 -6.40 16.09
C ILE A 45 11.07 -6.38 17.44
N GLU A 46 10.98 -7.42 18.25
CA GLU A 46 11.70 -7.50 19.53
C GLU A 46 13.21 -7.51 19.35
N ARG A 47 13.69 -8.15 18.30
CA ARG A 47 15.12 -8.23 17.96
C ARG A 47 15.57 -7.17 16.96
N LEU A 48 14.68 -6.29 16.52
CA LEU A 48 14.95 -5.26 15.51
C LEU A 48 15.56 -5.79 14.21
N ILE A 49 15.09 -6.95 13.72
CA ILE A 49 15.60 -7.60 12.51
C ILE A 49 15.01 -6.92 11.27
N GLU A 50 15.87 -6.25 10.48
CA GLU A 50 15.46 -5.59 9.21
C GLU A 50 14.17 -4.78 9.33
N VAL A 51 14.09 -3.91 10.35
CA VAL A 51 12.95 -3.02 10.62
C VAL A 51 13.32 -1.54 10.59
N ASN A 52 14.56 -1.20 10.17
CA ASN A 52 15.00 0.19 10.07
C ASN A 52 14.62 0.82 8.72
N HIS A 53 13.33 0.83 8.40
CA HIS A 53 12.76 1.41 7.18
C HIS A 53 11.28 1.79 7.42
N HIS A 54 10.64 2.45 6.47
CA HIS A 54 9.27 2.92 6.61
C HIS A 54 8.18 1.88 6.35
N ASP A 55 8.50 0.70 5.78
CA ASP A 55 7.51 -0.31 5.37
C ASP A 55 6.90 -1.12 6.53
N LEU A 56 6.92 -0.57 7.73
CA LEU A 56 6.41 -1.27 8.92
C LEU A 56 4.88 -1.41 8.91
N GLY A 57 4.18 -0.50 8.24
CA GLY A 57 2.74 -0.66 7.99
C GLY A 57 2.45 -1.89 7.13
N PHE A 58 3.19 -2.10 6.03
CA PHE A 58 3.06 -3.29 5.19
C PHE A 58 3.39 -4.60 5.92
N LEU A 59 4.24 -4.54 6.94
CA LEU A 59 4.60 -5.71 7.73
C LEU A 59 3.59 -5.99 8.84
N TYR A 60 3.28 -4.99 9.65
CA TYR A 60 2.57 -5.20 10.93
C TYR A 60 1.07 -4.99 10.84
N THR A 61 0.57 -4.20 9.89
CA THR A 61 -0.88 -4.04 9.72
C THR A 61 -1.54 -5.33 9.23
N PRO A 62 -1.12 -5.94 8.10
CA PRO A 62 -1.76 -7.17 7.65
C PRO A 62 -1.37 -8.41 8.45
N SER A 63 -0.40 -8.35 9.35
CA SER A 63 0.00 -9.48 10.20
C SER A 63 -0.51 -9.35 11.63
N CYS A 64 0.04 -8.42 12.41
CA CYS A 64 -0.20 -8.30 13.86
C CYS A 64 -1.47 -7.52 14.18
N VAL A 65 -1.76 -6.40 13.49
CA VAL A 65 -3.01 -5.66 13.69
C VAL A 65 -4.21 -6.53 13.32
N SER A 66 -4.15 -7.25 12.18
CA SER A 66 -5.19 -8.21 11.77
C SER A 66 -5.39 -9.31 12.80
N ALA A 67 -4.30 -9.87 13.34
CA ALA A 67 -4.37 -10.89 14.38
C ALA A 67 -5.10 -10.37 15.62
N TYR A 68 -4.76 -9.17 16.08
CA TYR A 68 -5.43 -8.55 17.24
C TYR A 68 -6.91 -8.29 16.96
N LYS A 69 -7.25 -7.68 15.82
CA LYS A 69 -8.65 -7.39 15.43
C LYS A 69 -9.50 -8.66 15.35
N LEU A 70 -8.96 -9.76 14.83
CA LEU A 70 -9.72 -10.98 14.58
C LEU A 70 -9.74 -11.96 15.76
N THR A 71 -8.75 -11.93 16.65
CA THR A 71 -8.58 -12.94 17.68
C THR A 71 -8.40 -12.40 19.10
N GLY A 72 -8.19 -11.08 19.25
CA GLY A 72 -7.84 -10.47 20.53
C GLY A 72 -6.43 -10.81 21.01
N ASN A 73 -5.49 -11.14 20.11
CA ASN A 73 -4.11 -11.50 20.46
C ASN A 73 -3.33 -10.28 20.96
N GLU A 74 -3.23 -10.13 22.30
CA GLU A 74 -2.55 -9.00 22.94
C GLU A 74 -1.04 -8.95 22.63
N LYS A 75 -0.35 -10.09 22.42
CA LYS A 75 1.06 -10.07 22.02
C LYS A 75 1.25 -9.49 20.63
N ALA A 76 0.33 -9.79 19.72
CA ALA A 76 0.32 -9.19 18.38
C ALA A 76 0.07 -7.67 18.46
N LYS A 77 -0.85 -7.20 19.33
CA LYS A 77 -1.07 -5.78 19.63
C LYS A 77 0.20 -5.10 20.09
N GLU A 78 0.87 -5.67 21.11
CA GLU A 78 2.12 -5.13 21.64
C GLU A 78 3.21 -5.04 20.58
N ALA A 79 3.33 -6.06 19.72
CA ALA A 79 4.29 -6.05 18.60
C ALA A 79 3.96 -4.96 17.55
N ALA A 80 2.69 -4.76 17.23
CA ALA A 80 2.26 -3.70 16.33
C ALA A 80 2.50 -2.29 16.89
N ILE A 81 2.33 -2.09 18.21
CA ILE A 81 2.67 -0.81 18.90
C ILE A 81 4.19 -0.59 18.85
N LYS A 82 5.03 -1.61 19.13
CA LYS A 82 6.49 -1.50 18.98
C LYS A 82 6.90 -1.16 17.54
N ALA A 83 6.19 -1.71 16.55
CA ALA A 83 6.43 -1.37 15.16
C ALA A 83 6.03 0.07 14.83
N ALA A 84 4.95 0.58 15.42
CA ALA A 84 4.56 1.98 15.31
C ALA A 84 5.62 2.92 15.96
N ASP A 85 6.18 2.56 17.11
CA ASP A 85 7.30 3.29 17.73
C ASP A 85 8.53 3.31 16.80
N GLN A 86 8.87 2.16 16.20
CA GLN A 86 9.98 2.06 15.26
C GLN A 86 9.74 2.89 13.99
N LEU A 87 8.50 2.92 13.47
CA LEU A 87 8.12 3.78 12.35
C LEU A 87 8.21 5.27 12.74
N ALA A 88 7.67 5.63 13.90
CA ALA A 88 7.72 6.99 14.44
C ALA A 88 9.15 7.48 14.66
N SER A 89 10.10 6.60 15.03
CA SER A 89 11.51 6.95 15.19
C SER A 89 12.19 7.46 13.91
N ARG A 90 11.57 7.22 12.76
CA ARG A 90 12.04 7.69 11.45
C ARG A 90 11.47 9.05 11.05
N TYR A 91 10.66 9.67 11.91
CA TYR A 91 10.07 10.98 11.65
C TYR A 91 11.14 12.08 11.67
N GLN A 92 11.11 12.93 10.67
CA GLN A 92 12.01 14.06 10.48
C GLN A 92 11.26 15.36 10.75
N GLU A 93 11.44 15.94 11.93
CA GLU A 93 10.71 17.13 12.38
C GLU A 93 10.84 18.33 11.44
N LYS A 94 12.05 18.58 10.89
CA LYS A 94 12.28 19.72 9.99
C LYS A 94 11.48 19.62 8.70
N GLY A 95 11.37 18.41 8.12
CA GLY A 95 10.65 18.19 6.88
C GLY A 95 9.20 17.74 7.07
N ASN A 96 8.79 17.43 8.31
CA ASN A 96 7.48 16.89 8.67
C ASN A 96 7.13 15.63 7.88
N PHE A 97 8.06 14.69 7.79
CA PHE A 97 7.84 13.42 7.09
C PHE A 97 8.59 12.25 7.74
N ILE A 98 8.14 11.02 7.46
CA ILE A 98 8.83 9.78 7.83
C ILE A 98 9.81 9.43 6.72
N GLN A 99 11.10 9.38 7.08
CA GLN A 99 12.16 9.04 6.13
C GLN A 99 12.06 7.57 5.73
N ALA A 100 12.11 7.30 4.42
CA ALA A 100 11.87 5.96 3.87
C ALA A 100 12.96 4.95 4.26
N TRP A 101 14.05 4.89 3.53
CA TRP A 101 15.16 3.95 3.72
C TRP A 101 16.47 4.69 3.95
N GLY A 102 17.47 3.97 4.45
CA GLY A 102 18.83 4.47 4.63
C GLY A 102 19.04 5.14 5.97
N GLU A 103 20.25 5.64 6.17
CA GLU A 103 20.69 6.34 7.39
C GLU A 103 19.85 7.60 7.62
N LEU A 104 19.38 7.79 8.85
CA LEU A 104 18.55 8.94 9.21
C LEU A 104 19.32 10.25 9.07
N GLY A 105 18.71 11.21 8.42
CA GLY A 105 19.28 12.53 8.16
C GLY A 105 20.35 12.58 7.06
N ALA A 106 20.77 11.44 6.50
CA ALA A 106 21.73 11.43 5.41
C ALA A 106 21.16 12.07 4.16
N ARG A 107 21.88 13.01 3.54
CA ARG A 107 21.41 13.85 2.41
C ARG A 107 20.91 13.05 1.23
N ASP A 108 21.53 11.96 0.87
CA ASP A 108 21.15 11.06 -0.22
C ASP A 108 19.94 10.16 0.11
N ASN A 109 19.52 10.12 1.37
CA ASN A 109 18.42 9.32 1.87
C ASN A 109 17.31 10.16 2.54
N TYR A 110 17.45 11.49 2.60
CA TYR A 110 16.48 12.37 3.24
C TYR A 110 15.25 12.59 2.34
N ARG A 111 14.40 11.56 2.28
CA ARG A 111 13.32 11.44 1.33
C ARG A 111 12.13 10.63 1.86
N LEU A 112 10.97 10.91 1.31
CA LEU A 112 9.82 10.01 1.36
C LEU A 112 9.72 9.22 0.04
N ILE A 113 9.03 8.08 0.08
CA ILE A 113 8.59 7.31 -1.07
C ILE A 113 7.06 7.25 -1.03
N VAL A 114 6.42 7.25 -2.19
CA VAL A 114 4.97 7.44 -2.33
C VAL A 114 4.08 6.40 -1.65
N ASP A 115 4.60 5.18 -1.42
CA ASP A 115 3.94 4.09 -0.68
C ASP A 115 3.83 4.33 0.84
N CYS A 116 4.48 5.37 1.35
CA CYS A 116 4.43 5.75 2.76
C CYS A 116 2.99 5.90 3.29
N LEU A 117 2.03 6.31 2.43
CA LEU A 117 0.64 6.50 2.85
C LEU A 117 -0.09 5.18 3.20
N LEU A 118 0.45 4.02 2.81
CA LEU A 118 -0.04 2.72 3.28
C LEU A 118 0.70 2.22 4.52
N ASN A 119 1.73 2.93 4.95
CA ASN A 119 2.47 2.59 6.17
C ASN A 119 2.00 3.40 7.39
N ILE A 120 1.53 4.64 7.19
CA ILE A 120 1.06 5.48 8.30
C ILE A 120 -0.29 5.08 8.92
N PRO A 121 -1.18 4.26 8.32
CA PRO A 121 -2.32 3.70 9.03
C PRO A 121 -1.94 2.99 10.32
N LEU A 122 -0.77 2.35 10.38
CA LEU A 122 -0.23 1.76 11.62
C LEU A 122 -0.09 2.80 12.75
N LEU A 123 0.28 4.04 12.43
CA LEU A 123 0.38 5.12 13.42
C LEU A 123 -1.02 5.59 13.88
N PHE A 124 -1.97 5.77 12.97
CA PHE A 124 -3.34 6.10 13.36
C PHE A 124 -3.95 5.02 14.25
N TRP A 125 -3.76 3.75 13.89
CA TRP A 125 -4.19 2.63 14.70
C TRP A 125 -3.53 2.64 16.10
N ALA A 126 -2.21 2.84 16.16
CA ALA A 126 -1.49 2.91 17.45
C ALA A 126 -1.97 4.06 18.33
N SER A 127 -2.29 5.23 17.74
CA SER A 127 -2.88 6.35 18.47
C SER A 127 -4.22 5.97 19.11
N ASN A 128 -5.10 5.31 18.34
CA ASN A 128 -6.40 4.86 18.82
C ASN A 128 -6.28 3.82 19.95
N GLU A 129 -5.33 2.88 19.84
CA GLU A 129 -5.16 1.80 20.80
C GLU A 129 -4.46 2.23 22.11
N THR A 130 -3.58 3.23 22.03
CA THR A 130 -2.79 3.69 23.19
C THR A 130 -3.32 4.97 23.82
N GLY A 131 -4.09 5.76 23.07
CA GLY A 131 -4.49 7.12 23.45
C GLY A 131 -3.35 8.15 23.35
N ASP A 132 -2.18 7.80 22.78
CA ASP A 132 -1.06 8.71 22.60
C ASP A 132 -1.19 9.43 21.25
N SER A 133 -1.48 10.74 21.28
CA SER A 133 -1.69 11.56 20.09
C SER A 133 -0.44 11.75 19.22
N LYS A 134 0.76 11.46 19.76
CA LYS A 134 2.02 11.62 19.01
C LYS A 134 2.01 10.89 17.66
N TYR A 135 1.43 9.69 17.63
CA TYR A 135 1.38 8.88 16.42
C TYR A 135 0.48 9.52 15.35
N GLU A 136 -0.73 9.93 15.75
CA GLU A 136 -1.69 10.60 14.85
C GLU A 136 -1.15 11.94 14.34
N GLU A 137 -0.50 12.74 15.20
CA GLU A 137 0.12 14.00 14.82
C GLU A 137 1.22 13.82 13.77
N MET A 138 2.11 12.83 13.95
CA MET A 138 3.14 12.49 12.97
C MET A 138 2.53 11.97 11.67
N ALA A 139 1.51 11.11 11.74
CA ALA A 139 0.82 10.59 10.56
C ALA A 139 0.15 11.72 9.76
N LYS A 140 -0.56 12.63 10.41
CA LYS A 140 -1.19 13.81 9.77
C LYS A 140 -0.17 14.75 9.14
N ALA A 141 0.95 15.02 9.83
CA ALA A 141 2.01 15.86 9.30
C ALA A 141 2.65 15.24 8.06
N HIS A 142 2.98 13.95 8.14
CA HIS A 142 3.52 13.19 7.00
C HIS A 142 2.54 13.12 5.82
N PHE A 143 1.26 12.89 6.07
CA PHE A 143 0.21 12.92 5.05
C PHE A 143 0.17 14.25 4.30
N LYS A 144 0.11 15.38 5.02
CA LYS A 144 0.11 16.73 4.42
C LYS A 144 1.36 16.98 3.58
N THR A 145 2.53 16.60 4.11
CA THR A 145 3.80 16.73 3.39
C THR A 145 3.82 15.91 2.11
N THR A 146 3.28 14.67 2.17
CA THR A 146 3.18 13.79 1.00
C THR A 146 2.25 14.37 -0.07
N LEU A 147 1.05 14.81 0.29
CA LEU A 147 0.11 15.42 -0.67
C LEU A 147 0.71 16.65 -1.36
N LYS A 148 1.40 17.50 -0.59
CA LYS A 148 1.99 18.73 -1.11
C LYS A 148 3.14 18.49 -2.09
N ASN A 149 3.93 17.42 -1.88
CA ASN A 149 5.21 17.26 -2.57
C ASN A 149 5.28 16.04 -3.50
N ALA A 150 4.55 14.96 -3.21
CA ALA A 150 4.57 13.74 -4.02
C ALA A 150 3.59 13.76 -5.19
N ILE A 151 2.69 14.76 -5.26
CA ILE A 151 1.72 14.94 -6.35
C ILE A 151 2.16 16.10 -7.23
N ARG A 152 2.32 15.83 -8.55
CA ARG A 152 2.62 16.87 -9.54
C ARG A 152 1.37 17.68 -9.88
N GLN A 153 1.56 18.83 -10.55
CA GLN A 153 0.46 19.70 -10.98
C GLN A 153 -0.58 19.02 -11.89
N ASP A 154 -0.15 18.01 -12.65
CA ASP A 154 -1.02 17.19 -13.49
C ASP A 154 -1.69 16.04 -12.76
N ALA A 155 -1.55 15.96 -11.43
CA ALA A 155 -2.03 14.91 -10.54
C ALA A 155 -1.31 13.56 -10.67
N SER A 156 -0.19 13.49 -11.38
CA SER A 156 0.67 12.31 -11.38
C SER A 156 1.54 12.22 -10.12
N ALA A 157 1.93 11.00 -9.75
CA ALA A 157 2.79 10.74 -8.60
C ALA A 157 4.27 10.88 -8.93
N PHE A 158 5.04 11.56 -8.08
CA PHE A 158 6.46 11.24 -7.95
C PHE A 158 6.63 9.90 -7.23
N HIS A 159 7.58 9.07 -7.67
CA HIS A 159 7.93 7.87 -6.92
C HIS A 159 8.58 8.22 -5.58
N THR A 160 9.55 9.12 -5.60
CA THR A 160 10.34 9.54 -4.45
C THR A 160 10.44 11.07 -4.43
N PHE A 161 10.35 11.68 -3.26
CA PHE A 161 10.56 13.12 -3.11
C PHE A 161 11.61 13.41 -2.02
N TYR A 162 12.61 14.21 -2.39
CA TYR A 162 13.74 14.57 -1.54
C TYR A 162 13.55 15.93 -0.88
N PHE A 163 14.12 16.07 0.30
CA PHE A 163 14.15 17.31 1.09
C PHE A 163 15.58 17.64 1.46
N ASP A 164 15.83 18.90 1.79
CA ASP A 164 17.11 19.33 2.35
C ASP A 164 17.21 18.95 3.83
N PRO A 165 18.21 18.17 4.27
CA PRO A 165 18.30 17.71 5.66
C PRO A 165 18.67 18.81 6.67
N GLU A 166 19.19 19.95 6.20
CA GLU A 166 19.56 21.07 7.07
C GLU A 166 18.36 21.97 7.35
N THR A 167 17.51 22.18 6.35
CA THR A 167 16.38 23.10 6.43
C THR A 167 15.02 22.40 6.51
N GLY A 168 14.90 21.16 6.00
CA GLY A 168 13.64 20.47 5.81
C GLY A 168 12.84 20.89 4.59
N GLU A 169 13.35 21.85 3.80
CA GLU A 169 12.65 22.38 2.63
C GLU A 169 12.55 21.35 1.50
N PRO A 170 11.46 21.36 0.72
CA PRO A 170 11.31 20.52 -0.46
C PRO A 170 12.42 20.78 -1.48
N ALA A 171 12.99 19.71 -2.05
CA ALA A 171 14.09 19.81 -3.00
C ALA A 171 13.68 19.38 -4.42
N TYR A 172 13.45 18.09 -4.63
CA TYR A 172 13.10 17.54 -5.95
C TYR A 172 12.45 16.18 -5.87
N GLY A 173 11.62 15.88 -6.89
CA GLY A 173 11.10 14.54 -7.12
C GLY A 173 12.00 13.71 -8.04
N LYS A 174 12.01 12.39 -7.86
CA LYS A 174 12.79 11.44 -8.67
C LYS A 174 12.10 10.10 -8.71
N THR A 175 12.43 9.27 -9.72
CA THR A 175 12.00 7.88 -9.76
C THR A 175 13.15 6.90 -9.50
N ARG A 176 12.79 5.68 -9.07
CA ARG A 176 13.66 4.49 -9.06
C ARG A 176 12.99 3.31 -9.76
N GLN A 177 11.67 3.24 -9.70
CA GLN A 177 10.88 2.16 -10.26
C GLN A 177 10.05 2.58 -11.47
N GLY A 178 9.72 3.87 -11.65
CA GLY A 178 9.07 4.39 -12.86
C GLY A 178 10.01 4.45 -14.06
N TYR A 179 9.46 4.62 -15.22
CA TYR A 179 10.20 4.64 -16.50
C TYR A 179 11.19 5.82 -16.56
N SER A 180 10.77 7.00 -16.16
CA SER A 180 11.61 8.21 -16.09
C SER A 180 11.18 9.10 -14.93
N ASP A 181 11.99 10.12 -14.59
CA ASP A 181 11.65 11.10 -13.54
C ASP A 181 10.39 11.91 -13.88
N ASP A 182 10.03 12.00 -15.16
CA ASP A 182 8.86 12.74 -15.66
C ASP A 182 7.64 11.85 -15.91
N SER A 183 7.78 10.53 -15.81
CA SER A 183 6.67 9.59 -15.96
C SER A 183 5.97 9.29 -14.63
N ALA A 184 4.87 8.56 -14.67
CA ALA A 184 4.13 8.14 -13.49
C ALA A 184 4.14 6.62 -13.37
N TRP A 185 4.94 6.10 -12.46
CA TRP A 185 4.94 4.69 -12.10
C TRP A 185 3.55 4.26 -11.62
N ALA A 186 2.95 3.29 -12.31
CA ALA A 186 1.54 2.94 -12.10
C ALA A 186 1.24 2.51 -10.65
N ARG A 187 2.12 1.72 -10.04
CA ARG A 187 1.96 1.31 -8.64
C ARG A 187 2.15 2.49 -7.68
N GLY A 188 3.01 3.45 -8.00
CA GLY A 188 3.14 4.68 -7.22
C GLY A 188 1.86 5.52 -7.24
N GLN A 189 1.22 5.64 -8.40
CA GLN A 189 -0.07 6.30 -8.52
C GLN A 189 -1.16 5.56 -7.72
N ALA A 190 -1.17 4.22 -7.80
CA ALA A 190 -2.11 3.38 -7.05
C ALA A 190 -1.90 3.51 -5.53
N TRP A 191 -0.65 3.63 -5.05
CA TRP A 191 -0.35 3.90 -3.64
C TRP A 191 -0.95 5.22 -3.15
N LEU A 192 -0.91 6.28 -3.97
CA LEU A 192 -1.59 7.53 -3.62
C LEU A 192 -3.11 7.37 -3.55
N ILE A 193 -3.72 6.71 -4.54
CA ILE A 193 -5.17 6.47 -4.56
C ILE A 193 -5.60 5.77 -3.27
N TYR A 194 -4.96 4.65 -2.93
CA TYR A 194 -5.36 3.90 -1.76
C TYR A 194 -4.95 4.59 -0.45
N GLY A 195 -3.75 5.15 -0.40
CA GLY A 195 -3.25 5.84 0.79
C GLY A 195 -4.10 7.05 1.17
N ILE A 196 -4.57 7.86 0.21
CA ILE A 196 -5.49 8.97 0.48
C ILE A 196 -6.81 8.44 1.04
N ALA A 197 -7.35 7.35 0.49
CA ALA A 197 -8.58 6.75 0.98
C ALA A 197 -8.45 6.21 2.41
N LEU A 198 -7.31 5.58 2.75
CA LEU A 198 -7.03 5.12 4.11
C LEU A 198 -6.88 6.28 5.10
N CYS A 199 -6.14 7.33 4.71
CA CYS A 199 -6.00 8.52 5.55
C CYS A 199 -7.35 9.23 5.75
N ASN A 200 -8.24 9.22 4.74
CA ASN A 200 -9.59 9.75 4.88
C ASN A 200 -10.41 9.02 5.96
N ALA A 201 -10.29 7.70 6.04
CA ALA A 201 -10.99 6.92 7.06
C ALA A 201 -10.57 7.28 8.50
N TYR A 202 -9.29 7.63 8.70
CA TYR A 202 -8.76 8.01 10.02
C TYR A 202 -8.86 9.51 10.33
N ALA A 203 -8.64 10.35 9.34
CA ALA A 203 -8.53 11.79 9.49
C ALA A 203 -9.26 12.54 8.36
N PRO A 204 -10.59 12.43 8.25
CA PRO A 204 -11.36 13.02 7.16
C PRO A 204 -11.24 14.56 7.09
N ALA A 205 -11.02 15.23 8.21
CA ALA A 205 -10.80 16.67 8.26
C ALA A 205 -9.49 17.12 7.60
N GLU A 206 -8.52 16.23 7.47
CA GLU A 206 -7.23 16.49 6.84
C GLU A 206 -7.20 16.10 5.35
N THR A 207 -8.24 15.42 4.88
CA THR A 207 -8.33 14.93 3.51
C THR A 207 -9.14 15.89 2.64
N ASN A 208 -8.55 16.34 1.54
CA ASN A 208 -9.30 17.00 0.48
C ASN A 208 -9.65 15.95 -0.59
N VAL A 209 -10.94 15.66 -0.75
CA VAL A 209 -11.46 14.72 -1.74
C VAL A 209 -11.05 15.07 -3.18
N GLU A 210 -10.80 16.35 -3.48
CA GLU A 210 -10.31 16.78 -4.79
C GLU A 210 -8.94 16.17 -5.14
N TYR A 211 -8.05 15.99 -4.15
CA TYR A 211 -6.78 15.29 -4.37
C TYR A 211 -7.03 13.82 -4.76
N PHE A 212 -7.92 13.13 -4.03
CA PHE A 212 -8.29 11.77 -4.40
C PHE A 212 -8.85 11.69 -5.81
N GLN A 213 -9.79 12.58 -6.16
CA GLN A 213 -10.39 12.62 -7.49
C GLN A 213 -9.35 12.89 -8.57
N ALA A 214 -8.46 13.85 -8.36
CA ALA A 214 -7.42 14.20 -9.33
C ALA A 214 -6.46 13.03 -9.60
N VAL A 215 -5.91 12.41 -8.55
CA VAL A 215 -4.96 11.29 -8.72
C VAL A 215 -5.64 10.04 -9.26
N THR A 216 -6.91 9.79 -8.89
CA THR A 216 -7.69 8.67 -9.41
C THR A 216 -8.02 8.87 -10.89
N ASN A 217 -8.49 10.04 -11.27
CA ASN A 217 -8.79 10.35 -12.68
C ASN A 217 -7.53 10.33 -13.56
N TYR A 218 -6.36 10.75 -13.02
CA TYR A 218 -5.10 10.61 -13.74
C TYR A 218 -4.81 9.13 -14.08
N PHE A 219 -5.01 8.22 -13.12
CA PHE A 219 -4.85 6.78 -13.32
C PHE A 219 -5.88 6.22 -14.30
N LEU A 220 -7.18 6.49 -14.07
CA LEU A 220 -8.27 5.93 -14.87
C LEU A 220 -8.24 6.38 -16.34
N ASN A 221 -7.78 7.61 -16.62
CA ASN A 221 -7.65 8.12 -17.98
C ASN A 221 -6.47 7.50 -18.76
N ARG A 222 -5.64 6.69 -18.09
CA ARG A 222 -4.45 6.03 -18.69
C ARG A 222 -4.48 4.52 -18.64
N VAL A 223 -5.56 3.94 -18.11
CA VAL A 223 -5.75 2.50 -18.24
C VAL A 223 -6.10 2.15 -19.68
N PRO A 224 -5.54 1.05 -20.22
CA PRO A 224 -5.79 0.63 -21.59
C PRO A 224 -7.19 0.00 -21.76
N GLU A 225 -7.48 -0.51 -22.97
CA GLU A 225 -8.80 -1.05 -23.33
C GLU A 225 -9.29 -2.18 -22.39
N ASP A 226 -8.36 -2.96 -21.83
CA ASP A 226 -8.67 -4.04 -20.89
C ASP A 226 -8.74 -3.60 -19.42
N PHE A 227 -8.64 -2.30 -19.14
CA PHE A 227 -8.71 -1.69 -17.81
C PHE A 227 -7.59 -2.08 -16.82
N VAL A 228 -6.54 -2.78 -17.26
CA VAL A 228 -5.37 -3.13 -16.43
C VAL A 228 -4.16 -2.33 -16.89
N CYS A 229 -3.61 -1.50 -16.01
CA CYS A 229 -2.55 -0.55 -16.35
C CYS A 229 -1.23 -1.24 -16.74
N TYR A 230 -0.44 -0.54 -17.55
CA TYR A 230 0.98 -0.85 -17.74
C TYR A 230 1.76 -0.49 -16.46
N TRP A 231 2.99 -1.00 -16.34
CA TRP A 231 3.82 -0.75 -15.16
C TRP A 231 4.21 0.73 -14.95
N ASP A 232 4.12 1.53 -16.01
CA ASP A 232 4.19 2.99 -15.96
C ASP A 232 3.08 3.58 -16.84
N LEU A 233 2.41 4.62 -16.38
CA LEU A 233 1.23 5.21 -17.01
C LEU A 233 1.55 6.08 -18.25
N ILE A 234 2.82 6.14 -18.66
CA ILE A 234 3.22 6.72 -19.93
C ILE A 234 2.93 5.78 -21.12
N PHE A 235 2.78 4.47 -20.85
CA PHE A 235 2.62 3.45 -21.87
C PHE A 235 1.15 3.23 -22.25
N ASP A 236 0.96 2.87 -23.50
CA ASP A 236 -0.33 2.53 -24.12
C ASP A 236 -0.28 1.16 -24.84
N ASP A 237 -1.39 0.78 -25.47
CA ASP A 237 -1.55 -0.52 -26.15
C ASP A 237 -0.59 -0.71 -27.34
N THR A 238 0.11 0.31 -27.81
CA THR A 238 1.12 0.24 -28.88
C THR A 238 2.53 0.01 -28.35
N SER A 239 2.75 0.14 -27.05
CA SER A 239 4.07 0.15 -26.43
C SER A 239 4.73 -1.22 -26.31
N GLY A 240 3.94 -2.31 -26.29
CA GLY A 240 4.45 -3.67 -26.03
C GLY A 240 5.05 -3.88 -24.64
N GLN A 241 4.75 -2.98 -23.70
CA GLN A 241 5.27 -3.03 -22.34
C GLN A 241 4.45 -3.97 -21.43
N PRO A 242 5.04 -4.49 -20.32
CA PRO A 242 4.33 -5.35 -19.39
C PRO A 242 3.24 -4.61 -18.62
N ARG A 243 2.19 -5.34 -18.24
CA ARG A 243 1.16 -4.87 -17.31
C ARG A 243 1.69 -4.88 -15.88
N ASP A 244 1.07 -4.10 -14.98
CA ASP A 244 1.23 -4.27 -13.53
C ASP A 244 -0.14 -4.50 -12.89
N THR A 245 -0.54 -5.76 -12.82
CA THR A 245 -1.80 -6.19 -12.20
C THR A 245 -1.87 -5.83 -10.73
N SER A 246 -0.73 -5.73 -10.04
CA SER A 246 -0.69 -5.32 -8.64
C SER A 246 -1.11 -3.86 -8.46
N ALA A 247 -0.68 -2.96 -9.36
CA ALA A 247 -1.10 -1.57 -9.34
C ALA A 247 -2.62 -1.44 -9.56
N ALA A 248 -3.17 -2.23 -10.49
CA ALA A 248 -4.61 -2.26 -10.73
C ALA A 248 -5.39 -2.74 -9.50
N ALA A 249 -4.95 -3.81 -8.82
CA ALA A 249 -5.59 -4.32 -7.61
C ALA A 249 -5.55 -3.31 -6.45
N ILE A 250 -4.42 -2.62 -6.24
CA ILE A 250 -4.27 -1.56 -5.24
C ILE A 250 -5.21 -0.39 -5.52
N ALA A 251 -5.29 0.06 -6.77
CA ALA A 251 -6.19 1.14 -7.16
C ALA A 251 -7.66 0.77 -6.91
N VAL A 252 -8.06 -0.48 -7.20
CA VAL A 252 -9.41 -0.98 -6.88
C VAL A 252 -9.70 -0.90 -5.39
N CYS A 253 -8.79 -1.34 -4.52
CA CYS A 253 -8.96 -1.24 -3.07
C CYS A 253 -9.15 0.21 -2.61
N GLY A 254 -8.35 1.15 -3.16
CA GLY A 254 -8.46 2.56 -2.83
C GLY A 254 -9.77 3.18 -3.28
N ILE A 255 -10.23 2.87 -4.50
CA ILE A 255 -11.52 3.34 -5.02
C ILE A 255 -12.67 2.79 -4.18
N GLN A 256 -12.66 1.49 -3.86
CA GLN A 256 -13.67 0.85 -3.01
C GLN A 256 -13.69 1.45 -1.59
N GLN A 257 -12.52 1.72 -1.01
CA GLN A 257 -12.44 2.35 0.31
C GLN A 257 -13.03 3.76 0.30
N MET A 258 -12.64 4.59 -0.66
CA MET A 258 -13.16 5.96 -0.72
C MET A 258 -14.67 5.98 -1.05
N ALA A 259 -15.15 5.08 -1.90
CA ALA A 259 -16.58 4.97 -2.19
C ALA A 259 -17.42 4.62 -0.95
N LYS A 260 -16.86 3.84 -0.02
CA LYS A 260 -17.49 3.53 1.28
C LYS A 260 -17.61 4.77 2.19
N GLU A 261 -16.65 5.68 2.13
CA GLU A 261 -16.55 6.86 3.00
C GLU A 261 -17.36 8.07 2.48
N LEU A 262 -17.55 8.17 1.17
CA LEU A 262 -18.19 9.31 0.56
C LEU A 262 -19.71 9.15 0.47
N PRO A 263 -20.49 10.27 0.52
CA PRO A 263 -21.92 10.22 0.23
C PRO A 263 -22.19 9.64 -1.16
N ASN A 264 -23.17 8.75 -1.26
CA ASN A 264 -23.57 8.15 -2.53
C ASN A 264 -24.07 9.22 -3.51
N ASN A 265 -23.34 9.41 -4.61
CA ASN A 265 -23.65 10.34 -5.68
C ASN A 265 -23.14 9.77 -7.03
N GLU A 266 -23.41 10.50 -8.13
CA GLU A 266 -23.03 10.04 -9.47
C GLU A 266 -21.52 9.76 -9.61
N THR A 267 -20.67 10.55 -8.97
CA THR A 267 -19.19 10.36 -8.99
C THR A 267 -18.80 9.07 -8.28
N VAL A 268 -19.36 8.80 -7.12
CA VAL A 268 -19.12 7.56 -6.38
C VAL A 268 -19.56 6.34 -7.18
N ILE A 269 -20.77 6.39 -7.75
CA ILE A 269 -21.31 5.32 -8.60
C ILE A 269 -20.39 5.06 -9.81
N GLU A 270 -19.83 6.11 -10.42
CA GLU A 270 -18.92 5.94 -11.54
C GLU A 270 -17.58 5.32 -11.12
N TYR A 271 -17.03 5.71 -9.96
CA TYR A 271 -15.84 5.07 -9.39
C TYR A 271 -16.06 3.59 -9.05
N GLU A 272 -17.21 3.23 -8.49
CA GLU A 272 -17.57 1.83 -8.26
C GLU A 272 -17.62 1.02 -9.55
N LYS A 273 -18.19 1.58 -10.62
CA LYS A 273 -18.19 0.94 -11.95
C LYS A 273 -16.78 0.74 -12.50
N TRP A 274 -15.87 1.71 -12.30
CA TRP A 274 -14.47 1.58 -12.69
C TRP A 274 -13.78 0.47 -11.90
N ALA A 275 -13.94 0.44 -10.59
CA ALA A 275 -13.40 -0.62 -9.74
C ALA A 275 -13.91 -2.01 -10.16
N ASP A 276 -15.22 -2.12 -10.46
CA ASP A 276 -15.83 -3.36 -10.95
C ASP A 276 -15.28 -3.81 -12.29
N ARG A 277 -15.08 -2.90 -13.24
CA ARG A 277 -14.49 -3.22 -14.57
C ARG A 277 -13.05 -3.70 -14.44
N ILE A 278 -12.22 -2.99 -13.65
CA ILE A 278 -10.83 -3.39 -13.41
C ILE A 278 -10.80 -4.77 -12.74
N LEU A 279 -11.56 -4.95 -11.65
CA LEU A 279 -11.61 -6.22 -10.91
C LEU A 279 -12.11 -7.38 -11.79
N TYR A 280 -13.13 -7.15 -12.62
CA TYR A 280 -13.63 -8.15 -13.58
C TYR A 280 -12.55 -8.60 -14.56
N ASN A 281 -11.76 -7.67 -15.11
CA ASN A 281 -10.67 -8.01 -16.03
C ASN A 281 -9.52 -8.73 -15.29
N LEU A 282 -9.17 -8.32 -14.06
CA LEU A 282 -8.22 -9.07 -13.25
C LEU A 282 -8.68 -10.52 -13.06
N ILE A 283 -9.94 -10.74 -12.68
CA ILE A 283 -10.51 -12.10 -12.49
C ILE A 283 -10.48 -12.92 -13.78
N THR A 284 -10.85 -12.33 -14.93
CA THR A 284 -11.11 -13.10 -16.15
C THR A 284 -9.90 -13.29 -17.03
N LYS A 285 -8.91 -12.37 -16.97
CA LYS A 285 -7.76 -12.37 -17.89
C LYS A 285 -6.43 -12.64 -17.19
N TYR A 286 -6.29 -12.25 -15.91
CA TYR A 286 -5.00 -12.22 -15.22
C TYR A 286 -4.88 -13.19 -14.05
N THR A 287 -5.88 -14.06 -13.84
CA THR A 287 -5.78 -15.20 -12.93
C THR A 287 -5.51 -16.48 -13.71
N ASP A 288 -4.84 -17.42 -13.05
CA ASP A 288 -4.58 -18.70 -13.68
C ASP A 288 -5.83 -19.57 -13.83
N LYS A 289 -5.86 -20.31 -14.94
CA LYS A 289 -6.88 -21.31 -15.17
C LYS A 289 -6.59 -22.54 -14.30
N LYS A 290 -7.65 -23.24 -13.89
CA LYS A 290 -7.56 -24.49 -13.13
C LYS A 290 -6.58 -25.48 -13.78
N GLY A 291 -5.58 -25.92 -13.01
CA GLY A 291 -4.54 -26.84 -13.49
C GLY A 291 -3.21 -26.19 -13.86
N SER A 292 -3.07 -24.88 -13.72
CA SER A 292 -1.79 -24.18 -13.84
C SER A 292 -0.79 -24.64 -12.77
N THR A 293 0.50 -24.57 -13.09
CA THR A 293 1.61 -24.75 -12.15
C THR A 293 2.03 -23.45 -11.47
N ILE A 294 1.44 -22.32 -11.86
CA ILE A 294 1.71 -21.01 -11.25
C ILE A 294 1.03 -20.96 -9.88
N VAL A 295 1.72 -20.41 -8.89
CA VAL A 295 1.27 -20.38 -7.49
C VAL A 295 0.66 -19.01 -7.13
N ALA A 296 0.93 -17.96 -7.90
CA ALA A 296 0.35 -16.63 -7.71
C ALA A 296 -1.15 -16.62 -8.07
N LEU A 297 -1.93 -15.74 -7.44
CA LEU A 297 -3.33 -15.52 -7.78
C LEU A 297 -3.47 -14.60 -8.99
N LEU A 298 -2.63 -13.55 -9.07
CA LEU A 298 -2.52 -12.66 -10.20
C LEU A 298 -1.19 -12.86 -10.93
N ASN A 299 -1.27 -12.92 -12.26
CA ASN A 299 -0.12 -12.91 -13.16
C ASN A 299 0.18 -11.50 -13.67
N GLU A 300 1.29 -11.34 -14.38
CA GLU A 300 1.67 -10.12 -15.10
C GLU A 300 1.83 -8.89 -14.20
N GLY A 301 2.41 -9.06 -13.01
CA GLY A 301 2.90 -7.96 -12.20
C GLY A 301 4.31 -7.56 -12.60
N VAL A 302 4.75 -6.38 -12.16
CA VAL A 302 6.13 -5.89 -12.31
C VAL A 302 6.65 -5.41 -10.98
N TYR A 303 7.65 -6.14 -10.41
CA TYR A 303 8.30 -5.64 -9.20
C TYR A 303 9.23 -4.47 -9.51
N SER A 304 10.23 -4.69 -10.35
CA SER A 304 11.17 -3.65 -10.76
C SER A 304 11.63 -3.89 -12.20
N TRP A 305 11.13 -3.08 -13.12
CA TRP A 305 11.44 -3.21 -14.55
C TRP A 305 12.92 -2.99 -14.84
N HIS A 306 13.53 -1.94 -14.27
CA HIS A 306 14.94 -1.58 -14.51
C HIS A 306 15.93 -2.66 -14.06
N SER A 307 15.59 -3.43 -13.03
CA SER A 307 16.44 -4.55 -12.57
C SER A 307 16.06 -5.89 -13.18
N GLY A 308 15.00 -5.95 -13.98
CA GLY A 308 14.44 -7.19 -14.51
C GLY A 308 13.82 -8.11 -13.45
N LYS A 309 13.65 -7.63 -12.19
CA LYS A 309 13.11 -8.43 -11.10
C LYS A 309 11.58 -8.47 -11.16
N GLY A 310 11.02 -9.68 -11.22
CA GLY A 310 9.58 -9.91 -11.17
C GLY A 310 8.80 -9.21 -12.29
N VAL A 311 9.30 -9.27 -13.53
CA VAL A 311 8.65 -8.70 -14.72
C VAL A 311 7.78 -9.78 -15.36
N ASN A 312 6.50 -9.50 -15.59
CA ASN A 312 5.47 -10.47 -16.04
C ASN A 312 5.34 -11.67 -15.08
N GLU A 313 5.51 -11.44 -13.78
CA GLU A 313 5.41 -12.46 -12.76
C GLU A 313 4.34 -12.09 -11.72
N GLY A 314 3.81 -13.09 -11.02
CA GLY A 314 2.99 -12.85 -9.84
C GLY A 314 3.81 -12.28 -8.69
N ASN A 315 3.22 -11.39 -7.91
CA ASN A 315 3.85 -10.86 -6.71
C ASN A 315 2.90 -10.88 -5.51
N ILE A 316 3.47 -11.03 -4.32
CA ILE A 316 2.70 -11.32 -3.10
C ILE A 316 1.78 -10.16 -2.68
N TRP A 317 2.16 -8.91 -2.93
CA TRP A 317 1.30 -7.75 -2.64
C TRP A 317 0.15 -7.66 -3.65
N GLY A 318 0.37 -8.00 -4.92
CA GLY A 318 -0.69 -8.08 -5.93
C GLY A 318 -1.76 -9.10 -5.52
N ASP A 319 -1.34 -10.28 -5.08
CA ASP A 319 -2.23 -11.32 -4.58
C ASP A 319 -3.00 -10.86 -3.33
N TYR A 320 -2.34 -10.18 -2.39
CA TYR A 320 -2.99 -9.66 -1.19
C TYR A 320 -4.06 -8.62 -1.54
N PHE A 321 -3.72 -7.59 -2.32
CA PHE A 321 -4.69 -6.55 -2.67
C PHE A 321 -5.81 -7.07 -3.59
N TYR A 322 -5.53 -8.07 -4.41
CA TYR A 322 -6.58 -8.76 -5.16
C TYR A 322 -7.57 -9.47 -4.25
N LEU A 323 -7.10 -10.22 -3.24
CA LEU A 323 -7.98 -10.84 -2.24
C LEU A 323 -8.73 -9.81 -1.41
N GLU A 324 -8.09 -8.71 -1.03
CA GLU A 324 -8.72 -7.63 -0.31
C GLU A 324 -9.84 -6.98 -1.15
N ALA A 325 -9.59 -6.69 -2.43
CA ALA A 325 -10.59 -6.15 -3.35
C ALA A 325 -11.81 -7.08 -3.50
N LEU A 326 -11.57 -8.39 -3.56
CA LEU A 326 -12.64 -9.39 -3.59
C LEU A 326 -13.41 -9.45 -2.28
N MET A 327 -12.73 -9.36 -1.13
CA MET A 327 -13.36 -9.31 0.19
C MET A 327 -14.30 -8.12 0.30
N ARG A 328 -13.82 -6.92 -0.06
CA ARG A 328 -14.60 -5.67 -0.08
C ARG A 328 -15.84 -5.76 -0.98
N LYS A 329 -15.75 -6.50 -2.09
CA LYS A 329 -16.89 -6.70 -3.00
C LYS A 329 -17.90 -7.72 -2.47
N LYS A 330 -17.48 -8.68 -1.66
CA LYS A 330 -18.31 -9.81 -1.20
C LYS A 330 -19.05 -9.55 0.09
N LYS A 331 -18.53 -8.67 0.95
CA LYS A 331 -19.16 -8.33 2.23
C LYS A 331 -18.82 -6.91 2.65
N ASP A 332 -19.60 -6.36 3.56
CA ASP A 332 -19.21 -5.13 4.26
C ASP A 332 -18.04 -5.48 5.19
N TRP A 333 -16.84 -5.24 4.66
CA TRP A 333 -15.59 -5.64 5.31
C TRP A 333 -14.96 -4.45 6.02
N GLU A 334 -14.54 -4.70 7.26
CA GLU A 334 -13.76 -3.75 8.03
C GLU A 334 -12.27 -3.97 7.75
N MET A 335 -11.61 -2.92 7.23
CA MET A 335 -10.21 -2.98 6.83
C MET A 335 -9.27 -3.32 7.99
N TYR A 336 -8.17 -3.99 7.68
CA TYR A 336 -7.10 -4.23 8.65
C TYR A 336 -6.25 -2.98 8.88
N TRP A 337 -6.12 -2.18 7.83
CA TRP A 337 -5.33 -0.95 7.78
C TRP A 337 -5.70 0.07 8.84
#